data_03cf74618fbd1bd2ef56d63f39ccf2e5
#
_entry.id   03cf74618fbd1bd2ef56d63f39ccf2e5
#
_cell.length_a   1.000
_cell.length_b   1.000
_cell.length_c   1.000
_cell.angle_alpha   90.00
_cell.angle_beta   90.00
_cell.angle_gamma   90.00
#
_symmetry.space_group_name_H-M   'P 1'
#
loop_
_entity.id
_entity.type
_entity.pdbx_description
1 polymer ?
#
loop_
_entity_poly.entity_id
_entity_poly.type
_entity_poly.pdbx_seq_one_letter_code
_entity_poly.pdbx_strand_id
1 'polypeptide(L)'
;TTQLQTVAAIRYVTNGSYLATIRDFEAIPCSAEMEPLKARLVEMANKFEASMAKVKESQDQELLDFVARRLMEMAADIIMAHLLIQDATKAPELFAKSAVVYTNYVEAEIEKHQGYIGRFNPEELISYRQR
;
A
#
# COMPACT_ATOMS: atom_id res chain seq x y z
N THR A 1 -11.37 -17.62 -12.44
CA THR A 1 -12.47 -17.19 -11.59
C THR A 1 -12.01 -16.23 -10.52
N THR A 2 -12.94 -15.49 -9.95
CA THR A 2 -12.64 -14.42 -8.96
C THR A 2 -11.93 -14.96 -7.72
N GLN A 3 -12.31 -16.13 -7.23
CA GLN A 3 -11.68 -16.72 -6.04
C GLN A 3 -10.22 -17.07 -6.28
N LEU A 4 -9.88 -17.65 -7.42
CA LEU A 4 -8.50 -17.99 -7.75
C LEU A 4 -7.65 -16.75 -7.89
N GLN A 5 -8.20 -15.69 -8.49
CA GLN A 5 -7.51 -14.41 -8.62
C GLN A 5 -7.26 -13.78 -7.26
N THR A 6 -8.22 -13.84 -6.35
CA THR A 6 -8.09 -13.30 -4.99
C THR A 6 -7.01 -14.05 -4.20
N VAL A 7 -7.01 -15.38 -4.25
CA VAL A 7 -6.01 -16.21 -3.55
C VAL A 7 -4.61 -15.92 -4.09
N ALA A 8 -4.45 -15.83 -5.42
CA ALA A 8 -3.16 -15.49 -6.03
C ALA A 8 -2.71 -14.10 -5.63
N ALA A 9 -3.63 -13.13 -5.61
CA ALA A 9 -3.33 -11.75 -5.19
C ALA A 9 -2.87 -11.69 -3.73
N ILE A 10 -3.53 -12.43 -2.83
CA ILE A 10 -3.16 -12.49 -1.42
C ILE A 10 -1.74 -13.02 -1.27
N ARG A 11 -1.43 -14.14 -1.92
CA ARG A 11 -0.09 -14.73 -1.86
C ARG A 11 0.95 -13.75 -2.39
N TYR A 12 0.66 -13.06 -3.49
CA TYR A 12 1.57 -12.10 -4.07
C TYR A 12 1.81 -10.91 -3.14
N VAL A 13 0.75 -10.38 -2.54
CA VAL A 13 0.85 -9.24 -1.61
C VAL A 13 1.61 -9.65 -0.35
N THR A 14 1.31 -10.81 0.23
CA THR A 14 1.87 -11.22 1.52
C THR A 14 3.23 -11.90 1.41
N ASN A 15 3.68 -12.28 0.21
CA ASN A 15 5.00 -12.91 0.04
C ASN A 15 6.16 -11.91 0.00
N GLY A 16 5.87 -10.60 0.11
CA GLY A 16 6.86 -9.56 0.13
C GLY A 16 7.26 -8.99 -1.22
N SER A 17 6.68 -9.47 -2.32
CA SER A 17 7.04 -8.99 -3.67
C SER A 17 6.76 -7.51 -3.88
N TYR A 18 5.60 -7.02 -3.45
CA TYR A 18 5.27 -5.61 -3.56
C TYR A 18 6.17 -4.76 -2.66
N LEU A 19 6.42 -5.23 -1.44
CA LEU A 19 7.30 -4.50 -0.52
C LEU A 19 8.71 -4.41 -1.07
N ALA A 20 9.24 -5.50 -1.63
CA ALA A 20 10.55 -5.50 -2.26
C ALA A 20 10.63 -4.49 -3.39
N THR A 21 9.59 -4.42 -4.24
CA THR A 21 9.51 -3.44 -5.32
C THR A 21 9.52 -2.01 -4.77
N ILE A 22 8.74 -1.76 -3.72
CA ILE A 22 8.69 -0.44 -3.07
C ILE A 22 10.07 -0.07 -2.53
N ARG A 23 10.75 -1.00 -1.85
CA ARG A 23 12.08 -0.74 -1.29
C ARG A 23 13.11 -0.48 -2.39
N ASP A 24 12.98 -1.13 -3.55
CA ASP A 24 13.84 -0.85 -4.70
C ASP A 24 13.65 0.59 -5.20
N PHE A 25 12.41 1.08 -5.26
CA PHE A 25 12.14 2.47 -5.63
C PHE A 25 12.74 3.44 -4.60
N GLU A 26 12.70 3.12 -3.32
CA GLU A 26 13.27 3.96 -2.28
C GLU A 26 14.79 4.13 -2.45
N ALA A 27 15.46 3.15 -3.03
CA ALA A 27 16.90 3.19 -3.28
C ALA A 27 17.27 4.06 -4.48
N ILE A 28 16.33 4.42 -5.34
CA ILE A 28 16.60 5.25 -6.52
C ILE A 28 16.73 6.71 -6.08
N PRO A 29 17.83 7.40 -6.45
CA PRO A 29 18.01 8.81 -6.08
C PRO A 29 16.94 9.70 -6.71
N CYS A 30 16.56 10.76 -6.01
CA CYS A 30 15.62 11.77 -6.52
C CYS A 30 16.18 13.16 -6.26
N SER A 31 15.54 14.20 -6.84
CA SER A 31 15.95 15.57 -6.64
C SER A 31 15.76 16.01 -5.18
N ALA A 32 16.49 17.04 -4.77
CA ALA A 32 16.36 17.60 -3.42
C ALA A 32 14.93 18.06 -3.15
N GLU A 33 14.23 18.58 -4.16
CA GLU A 33 12.83 19.02 -4.05
C GLU A 33 11.91 17.85 -3.71
N MET A 34 12.21 16.65 -4.20
CA MET A 34 11.37 15.46 -4.01
C MET A 34 11.75 14.64 -2.76
N GLU A 35 12.89 14.93 -2.14
CA GLU A 35 13.32 14.18 -0.94
C GLU A 35 12.29 14.16 0.18
N PRO A 36 11.63 15.28 0.54
CA PRO A 36 10.62 15.25 1.59
C PRO A 36 9.44 14.32 1.25
N LEU A 37 9.02 14.28 -0.01
CA LEU A 37 7.94 13.39 -0.44
C LEU A 37 8.37 11.93 -0.35
N LYS A 38 9.60 11.64 -0.76
CA LYS A 38 10.15 10.29 -0.68
C LYS A 38 10.21 9.81 0.76
N ALA A 39 10.61 10.68 1.70
CA ALA A 39 10.64 10.34 3.12
C ALA A 39 9.25 9.95 3.63
N ARG A 40 8.22 10.66 3.18
CA ARG A 40 6.84 10.33 3.53
C ARG A 40 6.43 8.96 2.97
N LEU A 41 6.85 8.66 1.74
CA LEU A 41 6.56 7.36 1.12
C LEU A 41 7.25 6.21 1.85
N VAL A 42 8.44 6.43 2.38
CA VAL A 42 9.14 5.43 3.21
C VAL A 42 8.31 5.10 4.44
N GLU A 43 7.75 6.11 5.11
CA GLU A 43 6.88 5.88 6.26
C GLU A 43 5.59 5.15 5.87
N MET A 44 5.02 5.50 4.72
CA MET A 44 3.85 4.78 4.19
C MET A 44 4.16 3.32 3.92
N ALA A 45 5.35 3.03 3.39
CA ALA A 45 5.80 1.66 3.16
C ALA A 45 5.93 0.88 4.46
N ASN A 46 6.40 1.54 5.52
CA ASN A 46 6.48 0.93 6.84
C ASN A 46 5.07 0.58 7.37
N LYS A 47 4.10 1.44 7.15
CA LYS A 47 2.70 1.18 7.51
C LYS A 47 2.11 0.02 6.71
N PHE A 48 2.43 -0.04 5.42
CA PHE A 48 2.03 -1.16 4.56
C PHE A 48 2.62 -2.48 5.08
N GLU A 49 3.92 -2.48 5.40
CA GLU A 49 4.59 -3.65 5.95
C GLU A 49 3.95 -4.12 7.24
N ALA A 50 3.64 -3.19 8.15
CA ALA A 50 2.97 -3.53 9.42
C ALA A 50 1.58 -4.11 9.18
N SER A 51 0.83 -3.54 8.25
CA SER A 51 -0.51 -4.05 7.90
C SER A 51 -0.43 -5.43 7.27
N MET A 52 0.55 -5.67 6.40
CA MET A 52 0.79 -6.95 5.77
C MET A 52 1.15 -8.02 6.82
N ALA A 53 2.02 -7.68 7.77
CA ALA A 53 2.42 -8.59 8.85
C ALA A 53 1.22 -8.98 9.72
N LYS A 54 0.37 -8.01 10.03
CA LYS A 54 -0.84 -8.25 10.81
C LYS A 54 -1.79 -9.22 10.11
N VAL A 55 -1.97 -9.04 8.81
CA VAL A 55 -2.83 -9.93 8.01
C VAL A 55 -2.22 -11.32 7.92
N LYS A 56 -0.90 -11.42 7.77
CA LYS A 56 -0.19 -12.70 7.70
C LYS A 56 -0.33 -13.54 8.97
N GLU A 57 -0.44 -12.91 10.12
CA GLU A 57 -0.62 -13.60 11.39
C GLU A 57 -1.96 -14.32 11.46
N SER A 58 -2.95 -13.84 10.71
CA SER A 58 -4.25 -14.47 10.67
C SER A 58 -4.21 -15.73 9.80
N GLN A 59 -4.81 -16.79 10.30
CA GLN A 59 -4.99 -18.01 9.52
C GLN A 59 -6.39 -18.12 8.94
N ASP A 60 -7.22 -17.10 9.15
CA ASP A 60 -8.56 -17.04 8.61
C ASP A 60 -8.50 -16.59 7.15
N GLN A 61 -8.78 -17.51 6.23
CA GLN A 61 -8.73 -17.26 4.79
C GLN A 61 -9.72 -16.18 4.37
N GLU A 62 -10.86 -16.09 5.04
CA GLU A 62 -11.86 -15.08 4.70
C GLU A 62 -11.43 -13.68 5.12
N LEU A 63 -10.74 -13.58 6.26
CA LEU A 63 -10.13 -12.30 6.67
C LEU A 63 -9.09 -11.88 5.65
N LEU A 64 -8.25 -12.81 5.21
CA LEU A 64 -7.23 -12.53 4.18
C LEU A 64 -7.89 -12.04 2.90
N ASP A 65 -8.93 -12.72 2.44
CA ASP A 65 -9.66 -12.31 1.23
C ASP A 65 -10.26 -10.91 1.37
N PHE A 66 -10.83 -10.64 2.55
CA PHE A 66 -11.53 -9.39 2.80
C PHE A 66 -10.59 -8.18 2.77
N VAL A 67 -9.37 -8.32 3.28
CA VAL A 67 -8.40 -7.21 3.37
C VAL A 67 -7.37 -7.18 2.24
N ALA A 68 -7.27 -8.25 1.44
CA ALA A 68 -6.26 -8.34 0.39
C ALA A 68 -6.33 -7.19 -0.61
N ARG A 69 -7.53 -6.81 -1.00
CA ARG A 69 -7.73 -5.71 -1.95
C ARG A 69 -7.17 -4.39 -1.40
N ARG A 70 -7.34 -4.15 -0.11
CA ARG A 70 -6.82 -2.95 0.52
C ARG A 70 -5.30 -2.93 0.54
N LEU A 71 -4.68 -4.08 0.82
CA LEU A 71 -3.23 -4.19 0.77
C LEU A 71 -2.70 -3.94 -0.64
N MET A 72 -3.39 -4.47 -1.66
CA MET A 72 -3.02 -4.25 -3.05
C MET A 72 -3.12 -2.77 -3.43
N GLU A 73 -4.20 -2.11 -3.02
CA GLU A 73 -4.39 -0.68 -3.28
C GLU A 73 -3.30 0.16 -2.60
N MET A 74 -2.95 -0.16 -1.36
CA MET A 74 -1.85 0.51 -0.65
C MET A 74 -0.54 0.40 -1.44
N ALA A 75 -0.19 -0.81 -1.85
CA ALA A 75 1.05 -1.07 -2.59
C ALA A 75 1.06 -0.33 -3.93
N ALA A 76 -0.03 -0.42 -4.69
CA ALA A 76 -0.14 0.24 -5.99
C ALA A 76 -0.02 1.75 -5.88
N ASP A 77 -0.68 2.35 -4.89
CA ASP A 77 -0.65 3.79 -4.67
C ASP A 77 0.76 4.27 -4.32
N ILE A 78 1.47 3.53 -3.46
CA ILE A 78 2.84 3.88 -3.09
C ILE A 78 3.77 3.79 -4.30
N ILE A 79 3.64 2.75 -5.11
CA ILE A 79 4.46 2.57 -6.32
C ILE A 79 4.20 3.71 -7.31
N MET A 80 2.95 4.06 -7.55
CA MET A 80 2.59 5.15 -8.46
C MET A 80 3.17 6.48 -7.97
N ALA A 81 3.14 6.72 -6.65
CA ALA A 81 3.72 7.94 -6.10
C ALA A 81 5.24 8.00 -6.32
N HIS A 82 5.94 6.86 -6.19
CA HIS A 82 7.38 6.80 -6.49
C HIS A 82 7.65 7.08 -7.96
N LEU A 83 6.83 6.57 -8.86
CA LEU A 83 6.98 6.85 -10.30
C LEU A 83 6.82 8.34 -10.59
N LEU A 84 5.86 9.00 -9.95
CA LEU A 84 5.69 10.46 -10.09
C LEU A 84 6.89 11.24 -9.54
N ILE A 85 7.48 10.77 -8.45
CA ILE A 85 8.70 11.39 -7.91
C ILE A 85 9.84 11.29 -8.91
N GLN A 86 9.98 10.16 -9.60
CA GLN A 86 11.00 10.01 -10.63
C GLN A 86 10.73 10.94 -11.82
N ASP A 87 9.48 11.03 -12.25
CA ASP A 87 9.09 11.96 -13.32
C ASP A 87 9.36 13.41 -12.92
N ALA A 88 9.03 13.79 -11.68
CA ALA A 88 9.27 15.13 -11.16
C ALA A 88 10.75 15.44 -11.00
N THR A 89 11.58 14.43 -10.75
CA THR A 89 13.04 14.60 -10.71
C THR A 89 13.59 14.96 -12.09
N LYS A 90 13.04 14.33 -13.13
CA LYS A 90 13.48 14.57 -14.52
C LYS A 90 12.87 15.83 -15.12
N ALA A 91 11.62 16.12 -14.80
CA ALA A 91 10.89 17.25 -15.39
C ALA A 91 10.02 17.92 -14.33
N PRO A 92 10.65 18.65 -13.39
CA PRO A 92 9.91 19.24 -12.25
C PRO A 92 8.84 20.22 -12.68
N GLU A 93 9.05 20.97 -13.76
CA GLU A 93 8.07 21.94 -14.28
C GLU A 93 6.76 21.26 -14.73
N LEU A 94 6.82 19.97 -15.07
CA LEU A 94 5.66 19.22 -15.53
C LEU A 94 5.01 18.40 -14.39
N PHE A 95 5.81 17.87 -13.48
CA PHE A 95 5.33 16.82 -12.58
C PHE A 95 5.46 17.14 -11.08
N ALA A 96 6.17 18.21 -10.69
CA ALA A 96 6.38 18.47 -9.25
C ALA A 96 5.08 18.66 -8.49
N LYS A 97 4.15 19.46 -9.03
CA LYS A 97 2.84 19.67 -8.39
C LYS A 97 2.04 18.40 -8.32
N SER A 98 2.04 17.61 -9.39
CA SER A 98 1.33 16.34 -9.44
C SER A 98 1.88 15.37 -8.41
N ALA A 99 3.20 15.34 -8.22
CA ALA A 99 3.82 14.49 -7.22
C ALA A 99 3.38 14.86 -5.80
N VAL A 100 3.32 16.16 -5.50
CA VAL A 100 2.86 16.64 -4.18
C VAL A 100 1.39 16.27 -3.97
N VAL A 101 0.53 16.58 -4.92
CA VAL A 101 -0.91 16.32 -4.80
C VAL A 101 -1.18 14.82 -4.66
N TYR A 102 -0.53 14.02 -5.49
CA TYR A 102 -0.74 12.56 -5.45
C TYR A 102 -0.19 11.96 -4.16
N THR A 103 0.95 12.41 -3.67
CA THR A 103 1.52 11.92 -2.41
C THR A 103 0.58 12.24 -1.24
N ASN A 104 -0.01 13.43 -1.23
CA ASN A 104 -1.01 13.80 -0.22
C ASN A 104 -2.23 12.86 -0.27
N TYR A 105 -2.70 12.57 -1.47
CA TYR A 105 -3.82 11.65 -1.68
C TYR A 105 -3.47 10.24 -1.17
N VAL A 106 -2.31 9.74 -1.54
CA VAL A 106 -1.86 8.40 -1.15
C VAL A 106 -1.74 8.30 0.37
N GLU A 107 -1.17 9.32 1.02
CA GLU A 107 -1.04 9.32 2.47
C GLU A 107 -2.39 9.17 3.17
N ALA A 108 -3.40 9.89 2.72
CA ALA A 108 -4.76 9.78 3.26
C ALA A 108 -5.34 8.38 3.02
N GLU A 109 -5.12 7.81 1.83
CA GLU A 109 -5.59 6.47 1.50
C GLU A 109 -4.89 5.40 2.36
N ILE A 110 -3.57 5.54 2.58
CA ILE A 110 -2.81 4.62 3.43
C ILE A 110 -3.35 4.64 4.85
N GLU A 111 -3.61 5.82 5.40
CA GLU A 111 -4.17 5.96 6.74
C GLU A 111 -5.55 5.30 6.83
N LYS A 112 -6.37 5.49 5.81
CA LYS A 112 -7.70 4.89 5.75
C LYS A 112 -7.61 3.36 5.74
N HIS A 113 -6.79 2.80 4.86
CA HIS A 113 -6.64 1.35 4.74
C HIS A 113 -6.00 0.74 5.98
N GLN A 114 -4.97 1.38 6.52
CA GLN A 114 -4.32 0.91 7.74
C GLN A 114 -5.30 0.89 8.91
N GLY A 115 -6.09 1.96 9.05
CA GLY A 115 -7.11 2.06 10.09
C GLY A 115 -8.15 0.96 9.96
N TYR A 116 -8.61 0.70 8.73
CA TYR A 116 -9.58 -0.34 8.47
C TYR A 116 -9.04 -1.73 8.82
N ILE A 117 -7.84 -2.06 8.35
CA ILE A 117 -7.20 -3.34 8.63
C ILE A 117 -6.96 -3.51 10.13
N GLY A 118 -6.52 -2.43 10.80
CA GLY A 118 -6.25 -2.44 12.22
C GLY A 118 -7.48 -2.62 13.10
N ARG A 119 -8.63 -2.16 12.63
CA ARG A 119 -9.91 -2.26 13.35
C ARG A 119 -10.70 -3.52 12.99
N PHE A 120 -10.26 -4.24 11.97
CA PHE A 120 -11.00 -5.41 11.53
C PHE A 120 -10.97 -6.48 12.62
N ASN A 121 -12.16 -6.98 12.97
CA ASN A 121 -12.35 -8.00 13.98
C ASN A 121 -12.98 -9.22 13.33
N PRO A 122 -12.31 -10.39 13.34
CA PRO A 122 -12.89 -11.62 12.78
C PRO A 122 -14.23 -12.00 13.40
N GLU A 123 -14.45 -11.68 14.67
CA GLU A 123 -15.73 -11.95 15.33
C GLU A 123 -16.88 -11.17 14.72
N GLU A 124 -16.63 -9.94 14.30
CA GLU A 124 -17.63 -9.13 13.60
C GLU A 124 -18.02 -9.75 12.27
N LEU A 125 -17.06 -10.32 11.54
CA LEU A 125 -17.34 -11.01 10.29
C LEU A 125 -18.21 -12.25 10.52
N ILE A 126 -17.91 -13.02 11.56
CA ILE A 126 -18.70 -14.20 11.94
C ILE A 126 -20.13 -13.77 12.30
N SER A 127 -20.27 -12.73 13.09
CA SER A 127 -21.57 -12.17 13.46
C SER A 127 -22.38 -11.75 12.24
N TYR A 128 -21.73 -11.16 11.27
CA TYR A 128 -22.34 -10.73 10.00
C TYR A 128 -22.90 -11.92 9.23
N ARG A 129 -22.19 -13.03 9.21
CA ARG A 129 -22.62 -14.24 8.50
C ARG A 129 -23.78 -14.96 9.17
N GLN A 130 -23.92 -14.82 10.47
CA GLN A 130 -25.01 -15.45 11.22
C GLN A 130 -26.32 -14.69 11.08
N ARG A 131 -26.30 -13.52 10.50
CA ARG A 131 -27.49 -12.74 10.21
C ARG A 131 -28.03 -13.06 8.81
#